data_431867f039c7275714d432d8e4e24809
#
_entry.id   431867f039c7275714d432d8e4e24809
#
_cell.length_a   1.000
_cell.length_b   1.000
_cell.length_c   1.000
_cell.angle_alpha   90.00
_cell.angle_beta   90.00
_cell.angle_gamma   90.00
#
_symmetry.space_group_name_H-M   'P 1'
#
loop_
_entity.id
_entity.type
_entity.pdbx_description
1 polymer ?
#
loop_
_entity_poly.entity_id
_entity_poly.type
_entity_poly.pdbx_seq_one_letter_code
_entity_poly.pdbx_strand_id
1 'polypeptide(L)'
;MITADNLSKSFGSHEALRGVNLTISKGEMFALIGPDGAGKSTFFRIATGLIEPTSGMMKNECLQSQGFVPQRFALYTDLSIDENLALRAQFYGVDRAVAKRRAADLLSRVGLDRFGSRLAGQLSGGMKQKLALSAALLITPSLLLLDEPTTGVDPLSRREFWTTLHQLHHDGLTIVVSTPYMDEASYATRIGFLDRGRLLATGTRQELIRSYPRTLVEVRSSDRQAVRPRLSQVPQIDDVSLFGTVLHVRGAAGVGSELIPIVQQTLAGLVAQDAIAAIEPSLEDIFVLNGDAADEAAGERAA
;
A
#
# COMPACT_ATOMS: atom_id res chain seq x y z
N MET A 1 18.91 2.35 4.22
CA MET A 1 18.14 2.44 5.46
C MET A 1 17.41 1.13 5.77
N ILE A 2 16.56 0.60 4.90
CA ILE A 2 16.08 -0.80 4.98
C ILE A 2 16.57 -1.54 3.74
N THR A 3 17.14 -2.72 3.93
CA THR A 3 17.53 -3.60 2.82
C THR A 3 17.09 -5.03 3.16
N ALA A 4 16.27 -5.60 2.29
CA ALA A 4 15.89 -7.01 2.29
C ALA A 4 16.64 -7.68 1.14
N ASP A 5 17.35 -8.76 1.44
CA ASP A 5 18.10 -9.55 0.47
C ASP A 5 17.65 -11.00 0.56
N ASN A 6 17.03 -11.48 -0.52
CA ASN A 6 16.44 -12.80 -0.65
C ASN A 6 15.60 -13.22 0.56
N LEU A 7 14.83 -12.24 1.09
CA LEU A 7 14.13 -12.36 2.36
C LEU A 7 12.96 -13.32 2.25
N SER A 8 12.97 -14.37 3.06
CA SER A 8 11.90 -15.37 3.10
C SER A 8 11.43 -15.63 4.54
N LYS A 9 10.12 -15.89 4.67
CA LYS A 9 9.52 -16.25 5.96
C LYS A 9 8.44 -17.30 5.79
N SER A 10 8.59 -18.41 6.53
CA SER A 10 7.58 -19.47 6.60
C SER A 10 7.04 -19.60 8.02
N PHE A 11 5.77 -19.94 8.11
CA PHE A 11 5.07 -20.33 9.33
C PHE A 11 4.48 -21.74 9.09
N GLY A 12 5.20 -22.77 9.57
CA GLY A 12 4.89 -24.15 9.20
C GLY A 12 5.00 -24.36 7.68
N SER A 13 3.95 -24.82 7.04
CA SER A 13 3.89 -25.03 5.58
C SER A 13 3.54 -23.76 4.79
N HIS A 14 3.15 -22.67 5.46
CA HIS A 14 2.77 -21.42 4.79
C HIS A 14 3.98 -20.51 4.61
N GLU A 15 4.34 -20.22 3.36
CA GLU A 15 5.37 -19.25 3.01
C GLU A 15 4.76 -17.85 2.89
N ALA A 16 4.97 -17.02 3.90
CA ALA A 16 4.45 -15.65 3.95
C ALA A 16 5.32 -14.65 3.17
N LEU A 17 6.63 -14.90 3.00
CA LEU A 17 7.54 -14.15 2.13
C LEU A 17 8.44 -15.14 1.39
N ARG A 18 8.71 -14.83 0.10
CA ARG A 18 9.39 -15.73 -0.84
C ARG A 18 10.49 -14.97 -1.61
N GLY A 19 11.68 -14.87 -1.02
CA GLY A 19 12.84 -14.29 -1.68
C GLY A 19 12.71 -12.80 -2.02
N VAL A 20 12.15 -11.99 -1.12
CA VAL A 20 11.91 -10.56 -1.36
C VAL A 20 13.25 -9.82 -1.37
N ASN A 21 13.52 -9.09 -2.46
CA ASN A 21 14.65 -8.19 -2.63
C ASN A 21 14.14 -6.76 -2.70
N LEU A 22 14.44 -5.93 -1.71
CA LEU A 22 13.95 -4.56 -1.61
C LEU A 22 14.93 -3.67 -0.85
N THR A 23 15.20 -2.49 -1.41
CA THR A 23 15.94 -1.44 -0.71
C THR A 23 15.07 -0.20 -0.60
N ILE A 24 14.98 0.36 0.61
CA ILE A 24 14.28 1.62 0.91
C ILE A 24 15.30 2.61 1.44
N SER A 25 15.40 3.77 0.78
CA SER A 25 16.40 4.79 1.05
C SER A 25 15.97 5.75 2.16
N LYS A 26 16.93 6.48 2.72
CA LYS A 26 16.64 7.57 3.66
C LYS A 26 15.90 8.71 2.93
N GLY A 27 14.89 9.29 3.59
CA GLY A 27 14.09 10.37 3.04
C GLY A 27 13.09 9.92 1.97
N GLU A 28 12.85 8.61 1.85
CA GLU A 28 11.88 8.04 0.93
C GLU A 28 10.52 7.86 1.61
N MET A 29 9.46 8.09 0.87
CA MET A 29 8.11 7.66 1.24
C MET A 29 7.73 6.47 0.37
N PHE A 30 7.83 5.27 0.95
CA PHE A 30 7.64 4.00 0.24
C PHE A 30 6.28 3.38 0.60
N ALA A 31 5.50 2.98 -0.41
CA ALA A 31 4.26 2.22 -0.22
C ALA A 31 4.46 0.76 -0.64
N LEU A 32 4.23 -0.18 0.30
CA LEU A 32 4.15 -1.60 0.03
C LEU A 32 2.68 -2.00 -0.16
N ILE A 33 2.29 -2.28 -1.39
CA ILE A 33 0.91 -2.50 -1.79
C ILE A 33 0.67 -3.96 -2.09
N GLY A 34 -0.50 -4.45 -1.74
CA GLY A 34 -0.92 -5.81 -2.05
C GLY A 34 -2.19 -6.20 -1.30
N PRO A 35 -2.87 -7.26 -1.73
CA PRO A 35 -4.08 -7.75 -1.10
C PRO A 35 -3.85 -8.25 0.33
N ASP A 36 -4.95 -8.57 1.01
CA ASP A 36 -4.87 -9.26 2.31
C ASP A 36 -4.19 -10.62 2.13
N GLY A 37 -3.29 -10.93 3.07
CA GLY A 37 -2.48 -12.16 2.98
C GLY A 37 -1.24 -12.09 2.08
N ALA A 38 -0.98 -10.97 1.39
CA ALA A 38 0.20 -10.82 0.51
C ALA A 38 1.55 -10.91 1.23
N GLY A 39 1.59 -10.80 2.57
CA GLY A 39 2.83 -10.84 3.36
C GLY A 39 3.28 -9.49 3.92
N LYS A 40 2.53 -8.41 3.69
CA LYS A 40 2.86 -7.02 4.11
C LYS A 40 3.20 -6.93 5.60
N SER A 41 2.29 -7.37 6.48
CA SER A 41 2.51 -7.35 7.94
C SER A 41 3.68 -8.22 8.36
N THR A 42 3.96 -9.32 7.67
CA THR A 42 5.14 -10.16 7.92
C THR A 42 6.42 -9.40 7.61
N PHE A 43 6.49 -8.71 6.47
CA PHE A 43 7.60 -7.84 6.12
C PHE A 43 7.85 -6.77 7.19
N PHE A 44 6.79 -6.09 7.64
CA PHE A 44 6.89 -5.05 8.69
C PHE A 44 7.37 -5.62 10.03
N ARG A 45 6.87 -6.79 10.45
CA ARG A 45 7.33 -7.43 11.70
C ARG A 45 8.80 -7.83 11.64
N ILE A 46 9.32 -8.26 10.48
CA ILE A 46 10.74 -8.53 10.32
C ILE A 46 11.53 -7.20 10.32
N ALA A 47 11.06 -6.19 9.58
CA ALA A 47 11.70 -4.88 9.51
C ALA A 47 11.80 -4.20 10.90
N THR A 48 10.81 -4.45 11.77
CA THR A 48 10.82 -3.94 13.16
C THR A 48 11.62 -4.81 14.13
N GLY A 49 12.16 -5.96 13.71
CA GLY A 49 12.86 -6.91 14.58
C GLY A 49 11.95 -7.72 15.51
N LEU A 50 10.63 -7.69 15.29
CA LEU A 50 9.69 -8.47 16.11
C LEU A 50 9.72 -9.97 15.82
N ILE A 51 10.09 -10.35 14.60
CA ILE A 51 10.29 -11.75 14.20
C ILE A 51 11.52 -11.86 13.30
N GLU A 52 12.18 -13.01 13.35
CA GLU A 52 13.32 -13.33 12.49
C GLU A 52 12.85 -13.90 11.14
N PRO A 53 13.59 -13.64 10.04
CA PRO A 53 13.35 -14.33 8.78
C PRO A 53 13.64 -15.83 8.88
N THR A 54 13.10 -16.64 7.98
CA THR A 54 13.44 -18.07 7.86
C THR A 54 14.74 -18.25 7.05
N SER A 55 14.93 -17.41 6.01
CA SER A 55 16.17 -17.33 5.24
C SER A 55 16.31 -15.95 4.61
N GLY A 56 17.49 -15.66 4.08
CA GLY A 56 17.83 -14.32 3.60
C GLY A 56 18.13 -13.36 4.73
N MET A 57 18.16 -12.06 4.45
CA MET A 57 18.54 -11.03 5.41
C MET A 57 17.65 -9.81 5.33
N MET A 58 17.36 -9.23 6.51
CA MET A 58 16.80 -7.89 6.65
C MET A 58 17.79 -7.02 7.45
N LYS A 59 18.24 -5.93 6.84
CA LYS A 59 19.01 -4.89 7.53
C LYS A 59 18.14 -3.65 7.69
N ASN A 60 17.93 -3.21 8.92
CA ASN A 60 17.30 -1.94 9.25
C ASN A 60 18.29 -1.09 10.08
N GLU A 61 18.84 -0.05 9.46
CA GLU A 61 19.80 0.86 10.09
C GLU A 61 19.17 1.76 11.17
N CYS A 62 17.86 1.81 11.23
CA CYS A 62 17.08 2.64 12.16
C CYS A 62 16.36 1.83 13.24
N LEU A 63 16.74 0.58 13.46
CA LEU A 63 16.05 -0.32 14.39
C LEU A 63 15.89 0.29 15.80
N GLN A 64 16.85 1.06 16.27
CA GLN A 64 16.82 1.74 17.58
C GLN A 64 16.08 3.09 17.56
N SER A 65 15.81 3.65 16.37
CA SER A 65 15.19 4.98 16.17
C SER A 65 14.02 4.92 15.21
N GLN A 66 13.22 3.86 15.28
CA GLN A 66 12.04 3.68 14.45
C GLN A 66 10.75 3.88 15.24
N GLY A 67 9.74 4.51 14.61
CA GLY A 67 8.36 4.49 15.04
C GLY A 67 7.61 3.38 14.31
N PHE A 68 6.73 2.66 15.00
CA PHE A 68 5.90 1.63 14.39
C PHE A 68 4.44 1.77 14.80
N VAL A 69 3.55 1.77 13.82
CA VAL A 69 2.10 1.69 13.99
C VAL A 69 1.64 0.37 13.38
N PRO A 70 1.28 -0.61 14.19
CA PRO A 70 0.78 -1.90 13.69
C PRO A 70 -0.66 -1.79 13.17
N GLN A 71 -1.08 -2.74 12.34
CA GLN A 71 -2.42 -2.81 11.76
C GLN A 71 -3.53 -2.78 12.81
N ARG A 72 -3.36 -3.50 13.92
CA ARG A 72 -4.30 -3.46 15.04
C ARG A 72 -3.91 -2.35 16.00
N PHE A 73 -4.90 -1.58 16.45
CA PHE A 73 -4.67 -0.56 17.46
C PHE A 73 -4.04 -1.16 18.72
N ALA A 74 -2.84 -0.71 19.05
CA ALA A 74 -1.98 -1.31 20.08
C ALA A 74 -1.76 -0.41 21.31
N LEU A 75 -2.56 0.64 21.46
CA LEU A 75 -2.53 1.49 22.67
C LEU A 75 -3.62 1.06 23.66
N TYR A 76 -3.47 1.48 24.90
CA TYR A 76 -4.35 1.09 26.00
C TYR A 76 -5.69 1.81 25.90
N THR A 77 -6.77 1.05 25.71
CA THR A 77 -8.13 1.58 25.50
C THR A 77 -8.77 2.19 26.74
N ASP A 78 -8.33 1.76 27.90
CA ASP A 78 -8.74 2.21 29.24
C ASP A 78 -7.93 3.40 29.77
N LEU A 79 -6.90 3.83 29.05
CA LEU A 79 -6.16 5.05 29.30
C LEU A 79 -6.64 6.18 28.38
N SER A 80 -6.54 7.41 28.85
CA SER A 80 -6.76 8.61 28.05
C SER A 80 -5.66 8.81 26.99
N ILE A 81 -5.87 9.73 26.05
CA ILE A 81 -4.86 10.13 25.07
C ILE A 81 -3.58 10.56 25.77
N ASP A 82 -3.68 11.47 26.75
CA ASP A 82 -2.52 12.00 27.47
C ASP A 82 -1.79 10.91 28.27
N GLU A 83 -2.52 10.01 28.92
CA GLU A 83 -1.93 8.89 29.66
C GLU A 83 -1.22 7.90 28.74
N ASN A 84 -1.78 7.57 27.57
CA ASN A 84 -1.13 6.72 26.57
C ASN A 84 0.21 7.33 26.10
N LEU A 85 0.23 8.63 25.79
CA LEU A 85 1.45 9.32 25.37
C LEU A 85 2.47 9.42 26.50
N ALA A 86 2.03 9.70 27.74
CA ALA A 86 2.91 9.74 28.89
C ALA A 86 3.55 8.37 29.18
N LEU A 87 2.75 7.30 29.14
CA LEU A 87 3.23 5.93 29.32
C LEU A 87 4.22 5.53 28.21
N ARG A 88 3.93 5.89 26.97
CA ARG A 88 4.84 5.65 25.82
C ARG A 88 6.18 6.36 26.02
N ALA A 89 6.15 7.62 26.44
CA ALA A 89 7.34 8.39 26.73
C ALA A 89 8.19 7.73 27.83
N GLN A 90 7.56 7.22 28.88
CA GLN A 90 8.24 6.54 29.98
C GLN A 90 8.92 5.26 29.52
N PHE A 91 8.28 4.44 28.69
CA PHE A 91 8.88 3.21 28.12
C PHE A 91 10.15 3.48 27.29
N TYR A 92 10.19 4.63 26.63
CA TYR A 92 11.35 5.01 25.82
C TYR A 92 12.33 5.94 26.55
N GLY A 93 12.17 6.16 27.85
CA GLY A 93 13.07 6.99 28.65
C GLY A 93 13.10 8.46 28.23
N VAL A 94 12.01 8.97 27.62
CA VAL A 94 11.90 10.39 27.24
C VAL A 94 11.61 11.21 28.49
N ASP A 95 12.38 12.29 28.72
CA ASP A 95 12.14 13.22 29.83
C ASP A 95 10.70 13.72 29.85
N ARG A 96 10.09 13.79 31.05
CA ARG A 96 8.68 14.13 31.22
C ARG A 96 8.29 15.50 30.65
N ALA A 97 9.16 16.51 30.82
CA ALA A 97 8.87 17.86 30.33
C ALA A 97 9.01 17.92 28.80
N VAL A 98 9.97 17.20 28.24
CA VAL A 98 10.15 17.03 26.79
C VAL A 98 8.96 16.28 26.21
N ALA A 99 8.56 15.18 26.80
CA ALA A 99 7.42 14.36 26.38
C ALA A 99 6.12 15.17 26.35
N LYS A 100 5.85 15.95 27.38
CA LYS A 100 4.66 16.80 27.47
C LYS A 100 4.60 17.84 26.34
N ARG A 101 5.72 18.49 26.05
CA ARG A 101 5.79 19.47 24.93
C ARG A 101 5.57 18.80 23.59
N ARG A 102 6.28 17.69 23.33
CA ARG A 102 6.13 16.93 22.09
C ARG A 102 4.71 16.40 21.89
N ALA A 103 4.11 15.86 22.97
CA ALA A 103 2.73 15.37 22.92
C ALA A 103 1.75 16.50 22.56
N ALA A 104 1.88 17.68 23.16
CA ALA A 104 1.03 18.83 22.84
C ALA A 104 1.17 19.25 21.35
N ASP A 105 2.39 19.34 20.83
CA ASP A 105 2.65 19.66 19.42
C ASP A 105 2.07 18.61 18.46
N LEU A 106 2.27 17.32 18.76
CA LEU A 106 1.78 16.23 17.95
C LEU A 106 0.25 16.18 17.94
N LEU A 107 -0.38 16.32 19.12
CA LEU A 107 -1.84 16.33 19.23
C LEU A 107 -2.45 17.52 18.49
N SER A 108 -1.82 18.69 18.55
CA SER A 108 -2.25 19.87 17.81
C SER A 108 -2.16 19.64 16.29
N ARG A 109 -1.07 19.04 15.79
CA ARG A 109 -0.88 18.73 14.36
C ARG A 109 -1.95 17.79 13.80
N VAL A 110 -2.44 16.85 14.62
CA VAL A 110 -3.45 15.86 14.19
C VAL A 110 -4.87 16.24 14.61
N GLY A 111 -5.07 17.41 15.29
CA GLY A 111 -6.38 17.90 15.72
C GLY A 111 -6.97 17.13 16.90
N LEU A 112 -6.14 16.59 17.78
CA LEU A 112 -6.55 15.86 18.99
C LEU A 112 -6.32 16.64 20.30
N ASP A 113 -5.84 17.87 20.24
CA ASP A 113 -5.48 18.74 21.38
C ASP A 113 -6.62 18.92 22.40
N ARG A 114 -7.89 18.95 21.93
CA ARG A 114 -9.08 19.11 22.76
C ARG A 114 -9.57 17.82 23.42
N PHE A 115 -8.97 16.69 23.07
CA PHE A 115 -9.43 15.36 23.50
C PHE A 115 -8.46 14.65 24.43
N GLY A 116 -7.45 15.32 24.96
CA GLY A 116 -6.37 14.73 25.76
C GLY A 116 -6.85 13.84 26.92
N SER A 117 -7.93 14.24 27.62
CA SER A 117 -8.53 13.47 28.72
C SER A 117 -9.49 12.36 28.29
N ARG A 118 -9.82 12.24 26.97
CA ARG A 118 -10.73 11.21 26.47
C ARG A 118 -10.05 9.85 26.46
N LEU A 119 -10.75 8.81 26.91
CA LEU A 119 -10.25 7.43 26.86
C LEU A 119 -10.05 6.98 25.41
N ALA A 120 -8.94 6.29 25.13
CA ALA A 120 -8.61 5.82 23.78
C ALA A 120 -9.66 4.83 23.23
N GLY A 121 -10.33 4.08 24.11
CA GLY A 121 -11.45 3.21 23.73
C GLY A 121 -12.65 3.93 23.14
N GLN A 122 -12.85 5.20 23.50
CA GLN A 122 -13.99 6.04 23.07
C GLN A 122 -13.71 6.85 21.79
N LEU A 123 -12.52 6.70 21.20
CA LEU A 123 -12.15 7.40 19.99
C LEU A 123 -12.73 6.71 18.75
N SER A 124 -13.04 7.51 17.72
CA SER A 124 -13.34 6.97 16.37
C SER A 124 -12.13 6.28 15.77
N GLY A 125 -12.33 5.49 14.70
CA GLY A 125 -11.23 4.82 13.99
C GLY A 125 -10.14 5.79 13.56
N GLY A 126 -10.50 6.88 12.89
CA GLY A 126 -9.55 7.91 12.47
C GLY A 126 -8.83 8.59 13.63
N MET A 127 -9.52 8.86 14.75
CA MET A 127 -8.88 9.42 15.94
C MET A 127 -7.90 8.42 16.58
N LYS A 128 -8.21 7.12 16.58
CA LYS A 128 -7.30 6.06 17.05
C LYS A 128 -6.02 6.02 16.22
N GLN A 129 -6.13 6.11 14.90
CA GLN A 129 -4.96 6.13 14.01
C GLN A 129 -4.11 7.40 14.22
N LYS A 130 -4.73 8.57 14.39
CA LYS A 130 -4.04 9.81 14.72
C LYS A 130 -3.30 9.72 16.06
N LEU A 131 -3.91 9.10 17.07
CA LEU A 131 -3.26 8.85 18.36
C LEU A 131 -2.09 7.86 18.22
N ALA A 132 -2.26 6.75 17.46
CA ALA A 132 -1.20 5.78 17.24
C ALA A 132 0.00 6.41 16.49
N LEU A 133 -0.27 7.26 15.50
CA LEU A 133 0.76 8.04 14.81
C LEU A 133 1.49 8.98 15.78
N SER A 134 0.76 9.73 16.61
CA SER A 134 1.35 10.62 17.61
C SER A 134 2.24 9.87 18.59
N ALA A 135 1.80 8.70 19.05
CA ALA A 135 2.59 7.84 19.94
C ALA A 135 3.87 7.32 19.27
N ALA A 136 3.83 6.99 17.99
CA ALA A 136 5.01 6.55 17.24
C ALA A 136 6.02 7.70 16.99
N LEU A 137 5.52 8.93 16.83
CA LEU A 137 6.35 10.13 16.59
C LEU A 137 6.92 10.73 17.88
N LEU A 138 6.44 10.38 19.04
CA LEU A 138 6.84 10.97 20.32
C LEU A 138 8.35 10.82 20.61
N ILE A 139 8.96 9.75 20.10
CA ILE A 139 10.39 9.45 20.22
C ILE A 139 11.25 10.11 19.14
N THR A 140 10.66 10.95 18.28
CA THR A 140 11.34 11.56 17.12
C THR A 140 12.10 10.55 16.26
N PRO A 141 11.41 9.57 15.68
CA PRO A 141 12.07 8.52 14.92
C PRO A 141 12.69 9.06 13.62
N SER A 142 13.71 8.38 13.10
CA SER A 142 14.27 8.63 11.77
C SER A 142 13.57 7.81 10.67
N LEU A 143 12.82 6.78 11.08
CA LEU A 143 12.02 5.90 10.24
C LEU A 143 10.66 5.67 10.87
N LEU A 144 9.60 5.83 10.10
CA LEU A 144 8.23 5.53 10.49
C LEU A 144 7.70 4.37 9.65
N LEU A 145 7.29 3.30 10.31
CA LEU A 145 6.69 2.11 9.72
C LEU A 145 5.19 2.07 10.08
N LEU A 146 4.32 1.97 9.07
CA LEU A 146 2.87 2.03 9.22
C LEU A 146 2.23 0.82 8.52
N ASP A 147 1.68 -0.10 9.28
CA ASP A 147 1.06 -1.31 8.74
C ASP A 147 -0.45 -1.10 8.60
N GLU A 148 -0.91 -0.85 7.37
CA GLU A 148 -2.30 -0.58 6.99
C GLU A 148 -3.00 0.46 7.87
N PRO A 149 -2.43 1.66 8.05
CA PRO A 149 -2.90 2.62 9.05
C PRO A 149 -4.29 3.20 8.75
N THR A 150 -4.78 3.07 7.53
CA THR A 150 -6.05 3.67 7.07
C THR A 150 -7.17 2.65 6.86
N THR A 151 -6.90 1.36 7.11
CA THR A 151 -7.91 0.30 6.98
C THR A 151 -9.03 0.51 8.01
N GLY A 152 -10.27 0.55 7.51
CA GLY A 152 -11.46 0.80 8.34
C GLY A 152 -11.65 2.25 8.78
N VAL A 153 -10.90 3.20 8.21
CA VAL A 153 -11.03 4.64 8.43
C VAL A 153 -11.90 5.26 7.35
N ASP A 154 -12.78 6.21 7.73
CA ASP A 154 -13.61 6.94 6.77
C ASP A 154 -12.78 7.76 5.77
N PRO A 155 -13.32 8.07 4.56
CA PRO A 155 -12.55 8.71 3.49
C PRO A 155 -11.97 10.09 3.87
N LEU A 156 -12.68 10.88 4.69
CA LEU A 156 -12.21 12.19 5.12
C LEU A 156 -11.03 12.07 6.07
N SER A 157 -11.16 11.25 7.11
CA SER A 157 -10.08 10.98 8.07
C SER A 157 -8.87 10.33 7.40
N ARG A 158 -9.08 9.47 6.38
CA ARG A 158 -8.01 8.88 5.56
C ARG A 158 -7.21 9.97 4.83
N ARG A 159 -7.90 10.90 4.16
CA ARG A 159 -7.26 12.02 3.45
C ARG A 159 -6.44 12.91 4.40
N GLU A 160 -6.98 13.24 5.57
CA GLU A 160 -6.27 14.02 6.59
C GLU A 160 -5.03 13.29 7.10
N PHE A 161 -5.12 11.98 7.30
CA PHE A 161 -4.00 11.15 7.73
C PHE A 161 -2.85 11.18 6.70
N TRP A 162 -3.17 10.99 5.41
CA TRP A 162 -2.18 11.09 4.33
C TRP A 162 -1.59 12.49 4.20
N THR A 163 -2.37 13.54 4.37
CA THR A 163 -1.86 14.93 4.42
C THR A 163 -0.83 15.10 5.52
N THR A 164 -1.10 14.53 6.70
CA THR A 164 -0.14 14.56 7.83
C THR A 164 1.15 13.80 7.49
N LEU A 165 1.05 12.61 6.86
CA LEU A 165 2.23 11.85 6.46
C LEU A 165 3.08 12.61 5.42
N HIS A 166 2.45 13.31 4.47
CA HIS A 166 3.16 14.16 3.52
C HIS A 166 3.95 15.29 4.18
N GLN A 167 3.37 15.96 5.17
CA GLN A 167 4.05 17.00 5.93
C GLN A 167 5.27 16.43 6.66
N LEU A 168 5.12 15.27 7.32
CA LEU A 168 6.22 14.59 8.01
C LEU A 168 7.33 14.15 7.05
N HIS A 169 6.96 13.67 5.87
CA HIS A 169 7.92 13.31 4.82
C HIS A 169 8.67 14.54 4.30
N HIS A 170 7.96 15.65 4.06
CA HIS A 170 8.57 16.92 3.68
C HIS A 170 9.55 17.46 4.73
N ASP A 171 9.26 17.21 6.02
CA ASP A 171 10.15 17.52 7.15
C ASP A 171 11.37 16.57 7.22
N GLY A 172 11.52 15.64 6.26
CA GLY A 172 12.67 14.74 6.10
C GLY A 172 12.53 13.36 6.75
N LEU A 173 11.34 13.01 7.28
CA LEU A 173 11.09 11.69 7.84
C LEU A 173 11.02 10.62 6.74
N THR A 174 11.71 9.50 6.91
CA THR A 174 11.53 8.33 6.07
C THR A 174 10.27 7.58 6.50
N ILE A 175 9.40 7.29 5.55
CA ILE A 175 8.10 6.66 5.84
C ILE A 175 7.93 5.42 4.98
N VAL A 176 7.53 4.31 5.59
CA VAL A 176 7.13 3.09 4.89
C VAL A 176 5.71 2.74 5.32
N VAL A 177 4.81 2.66 4.35
CA VAL A 177 3.39 2.36 4.60
C VAL A 177 3.01 1.09 3.87
N SER A 178 2.30 0.17 4.51
CA SER A 178 1.57 -0.86 3.79
C SER A 178 0.12 -0.45 3.58
N THR A 179 -0.46 -0.84 2.46
CA THR A 179 -1.87 -0.61 2.16
C THR A 179 -2.40 -1.63 1.15
N PRO A 180 -3.67 -2.07 1.26
CA PRO A 180 -4.34 -2.82 0.19
C PRO A 180 -4.93 -1.89 -0.89
N TYR A 181 -4.94 -0.57 -0.67
CA TYR A 181 -5.61 0.39 -1.54
C TYR A 181 -4.64 1.00 -2.56
N MET A 182 -4.90 0.80 -3.86
CA MET A 182 -4.05 1.30 -4.94
C MET A 182 -4.10 2.83 -5.09
N ASP A 183 -5.23 3.46 -4.75
CA ASP A 183 -5.38 4.92 -4.76
C ASP A 183 -4.43 5.60 -3.77
N GLU A 184 -4.13 4.95 -2.64
CA GLU A 184 -3.18 5.44 -1.65
C GLU A 184 -1.72 5.41 -2.14
N ALA A 185 -1.41 4.55 -3.11
CA ALA A 185 -0.08 4.49 -3.72
C ALA A 185 0.36 5.81 -4.36
N SER A 186 -0.61 6.59 -4.84
CA SER A 186 -0.34 7.90 -5.45
C SER A 186 0.32 8.89 -4.51
N TYR A 187 0.24 8.66 -3.21
CA TYR A 187 0.87 9.48 -2.18
C TYR A 187 2.34 9.15 -1.93
N ALA A 188 2.82 7.97 -2.33
CA ALA A 188 4.20 7.55 -2.12
C ALA A 188 5.15 8.03 -3.22
N THR A 189 6.42 8.22 -2.87
CA THR A 189 7.47 8.54 -3.85
C THR A 189 7.87 7.32 -4.67
N ARG A 190 7.80 6.13 -4.05
CA ARG A 190 8.06 4.85 -4.70
C ARG A 190 7.16 3.76 -4.14
N ILE A 191 6.82 2.81 -4.99
CA ILE A 191 5.82 1.76 -4.76
C ILE A 191 6.50 0.40 -4.91
N GLY A 192 6.10 -0.56 -4.09
CA GLY A 192 6.38 -1.97 -4.28
C GLY A 192 5.09 -2.77 -4.25
N PHE A 193 4.88 -3.61 -5.25
CA PHE A 193 3.76 -4.54 -5.29
C PHE A 193 4.15 -5.88 -4.68
N LEU A 194 3.44 -6.28 -3.63
CA LEU A 194 3.63 -7.56 -2.97
C LEU A 194 2.39 -8.43 -3.17
N ASP A 195 2.57 -9.64 -3.69
CA ASP A 195 1.51 -10.64 -3.77
C ASP A 195 2.05 -12.03 -3.44
N ARG A 196 1.29 -12.80 -2.67
CA ARG A 196 1.63 -14.18 -2.24
C ARG A 196 3.08 -14.32 -1.76
N GLY A 197 3.55 -13.33 -1.02
CA GLY A 197 4.92 -13.28 -0.49
C GLY A 197 6.01 -12.86 -1.48
N ARG A 198 5.69 -12.54 -2.72
CA ARG A 198 6.64 -12.13 -3.76
C ARG A 198 6.54 -10.64 -4.04
N LEU A 199 7.68 -9.98 -4.18
CA LEU A 199 7.73 -8.60 -4.69
C LEU A 199 7.66 -8.66 -6.22
N LEU A 200 6.50 -8.25 -6.78
CA LEU A 200 6.22 -8.35 -8.21
C LEU A 200 6.93 -7.26 -9.01
N ALA A 201 6.89 -6.04 -8.53
CA ALA A 201 7.50 -4.88 -9.17
C ALA A 201 7.77 -3.78 -8.13
N THR A 202 8.73 -2.91 -8.40
CA THR A 202 8.99 -1.73 -7.59
C THR A 202 9.49 -0.58 -8.48
N GLY A 203 9.05 0.64 -8.18
CA GLY A 203 9.43 1.83 -8.91
C GLY A 203 8.61 3.05 -8.51
N THR A 204 8.93 4.21 -9.04
CA THR A 204 8.04 5.37 -9.03
C THR A 204 6.80 5.05 -9.86
N ARG A 205 5.71 5.76 -9.63
CA ARG A 205 4.50 5.61 -10.44
C ARG A 205 4.79 5.71 -11.95
N GLN A 206 5.61 6.68 -12.35
CA GLN A 206 5.96 6.89 -13.76
C GLN A 206 6.79 5.74 -14.35
N GLU A 207 7.75 5.21 -13.58
CA GLU A 207 8.55 4.05 -14.00
C GLU A 207 7.67 2.81 -14.19
N LEU A 208 6.77 2.56 -13.25
CA LEU A 208 5.82 1.44 -13.33
C LEU A 208 4.89 1.56 -14.55
N ILE A 209 4.33 2.76 -14.81
CA ILE A 209 3.50 3.02 -16.00
C ILE A 209 4.30 2.79 -17.29
N ARG A 210 5.53 3.32 -17.38
CA ARG A 210 6.38 3.16 -18.56
C ARG A 210 6.84 1.72 -18.80
N SER A 211 6.96 0.93 -17.72
CA SER A 211 7.35 -0.48 -17.83
C SER A 211 6.21 -1.39 -18.29
N TYR A 212 4.99 -0.90 -18.41
CA TYR A 212 3.84 -1.68 -18.84
C TYR A 212 3.92 -2.02 -20.32
N PRO A 213 4.08 -3.29 -20.72
CA PRO A 213 4.43 -3.67 -22.09
C PRO A 213 3.22 -3.96 -22.98
N ARG A 214 2.02 -3.59 -22.56
CA ARG A 214 0.76 -3.89 -23.25
C ARG A 214 0.01 -2.63 -23.64
N THR A 215 -0.86 -2.74 -24.64
CA THR A 215 -1.83 -1.70 -24.97
C THR A 215 -3.11 -1.96 -24.18
N LEU A 216 -3.69 -0.88 -23.66
CA LEU A 216 -4.96 -0.89 -22.94
C LEU A 216 -5.99 -0.04 -23.65
N VAL A 217 -7.22 -0.54 -23.65
CA VAL A 217 -8.40 0.17 -24.16
C VAL A 217 -9.47 0.16 -23.08
N GLU A 218 -10.02 1.32 -22.77
CA GLU A 218 -11.19 1.47 -21.93
C GLU A 218 -12.45 1.32 -22.77
N VAL A 219 -13.42 0.54 -22.29
CA VAL A 219 -14.73 0.35 -22.90
C VAL A 219 -15.81 0.75 -21.89
N ARG A 220 -16.57 1.79 -22.23
CA ARG A 220 -17.72 2.25 -21.45
C ARG A 220 -18.98 1.62 -22.00
N SER A 221 -19.63 0.76 -21.21
CA SER A 221 -20.88 0.12 -21.60
C SER A 221 -21.83 -0.01 -20.43
N SER A 222 -23.11 0.23 -20.68
CA SER A 222 -24.19 -0.07 -19.73
C SER A 222 -24.46 -1.58 -19.60
N ASP A 223 -24.18 -2.35 -20.67
CA ASP A 223 -24.34 -3.81 -20.69
C ASP A 223 -22.98 -4.52 -20.73
N ARG A 224 -22.28 -4.46 -19.61
CA ARG A 224 -20.96 -5.11 -19.45
C ARG A 224 -21.03 -6.63 -19.47
N GLN A 225 -22.19 -7.20 -19.10
CA GLN A 225 -22.40 -8.65 -19.10
C GLN A 225 -22.45 -9.23 -20.52
N ALA A 226 -22.99 -8.47 -21.49
CA ALA A 226 -22.97 -8.86 -22.88
C ALA A 226 -21.64 -8.58 -23.59
N VAL A 227 -20.94 -7.51 -23.18
CA VAL A 227 -19.70 -7.04 -23.80
C VAL A 227 -18.51 -7.93 -23.42
N ARG A 228 -18.31 -8.22 -22.12
CA ARG A 228 -17.14 -8.93 -21.63
C ARG A 228 -16.93 -10.32 -22.28
N PRO A 229 -17.93 -11.22 -22.38
CA PRO A 229 -17.73 -12.53 -23.00
C PRO A 229 -17.35 -12.47 -24.47
N ARG A 230 -17.83 -11.44 -25.22
CA ARG A 230 -17.46 -11.27 -26.62
C ARG A 230 -16.00 -10.89 -26.81
N LEU A 231 -15.54 -9.95 -25.98
CA LEU A 231 -14.13 -9.54 -26.01
C LEU A 231 -13.19 -10.67 -25.56
N SER A 232 -13.56 -11.46 -24.55
CA SER A 232 -12.75 -12.57 -24.06
C SER A 232 -12.61 -13.74 -25.05
N GLN A 233 -13.38 -13.76 -26.14
CA GLN A 233 -13.25 -14.76 -27.21
C GLN A 233 -12.30 -14.33 -28.32
N VAL A 234 -11.81 -13.10 -28.31
CA VAL A 234 -10.92 -12.54 -29.34
C VAL A 234 -9.46 -12.92 -29.03
N PRO A 235 -8.76 -13.65 -29.91
CA PRO A 235 -7.40 -14.12 -29.64
C PRO A 235 -6.36 -13.00 -29.40
N GLN A 236 -6.63 -11.79 -29.93
CA GLN A 236 -5.77 -10.62 -29.76
C GLN A 236 -5.99 -9.90 -28.42
N ILE A 237 -6.95 -10.34 -27.61
CA ILE A 237 -7.27 -9.80 -26.29
C ILE A 237 -6.77 -10.81 -25.24
N ASP A 238 -5.90 -10.34 -24.36
CA ASP A 238 -5.28 -11.11 -23.31
C ASP A 238 -6.15 -11.16 -22.04
N ASP A 239 -6.72 -10.01 -21.66
CA ASP A 239 -7.59 -9.89 -20.49
C ASP A 239 -8.69 -8.84 -20.67
N VAL A 240 -9.82 -9.05 -20.00
CA VAL A 240 -10.94 -8.10 -19.89
C VAL A 240 -11.34 -7.96 -18.43
N SER A 241 -10.84 -6.93 -17.79
CA SER A 241 -11.08 -6.66 -16.37
C SER A 241 -12.12 -5.55 -16.15
N LEU A 242 -12.86 -5.65 -15.05
CA LEU A 242 -13.84 -4.65 -14.64
C LEU A 242 -13.20 -3.65 -13.67
N PHE A 243 -13.15 -2.37 -14.04
CA PHE A 243 -12.67 -1.27 -13.22
C PHE A 243 -13.83 -0.30 -12.90
N GLY A 244 -14.36 -0.41 -11.69
CA GLY A 244 -15.52 0.39 -11.29
C GLY A 244 -16.70 0.20 -12.27
N THR A 245 -16.93 1.19 -13.14
CA THR A 245 -18.04 1.18 -14.11
C THR A 245 -17.61 0.92 -15.55
N VAL A 246 -16.33 0.74 -15.82
CA VAL A 246 -15.75 0.54 -17.15
C VAL A 246 -15.05 -0.81 -17.28
N LEU A 247 -14.82 -1.25 -18.50
CA LEU A 247 -13.99 -2.42 -18.78
C LEU A 247 -12.62 -1.96 -19.30
N HIS A 248 -11.54 -2.50 -18.73
CA HIS A 248 -10.20 -2.39 -19.28
C HIS A 248 -9.92 -3.64 -20.11
N VAL A 249 -9.55 -3.43 -21.35
CA VAL A 249 -9.26 -4.48 -22.34
C VAL A 249 -7.76 -4.45 -22.59
N ARG A 250 -7.06 -5.51 -22.20
CA ARG A 250 -5.62 -5.67 -22.40
C ARG A 250 -5.37 -6.43 -23.69
N GLY A 251 -4.60 -5.84 -24.59
CA GLY A 251 -4.16 -6.50 -25.81
C GLY A 251 -3.09 -7.57 -25.55
N ALA A 252 -3.13 -8.63 -26.32
CA ALA A 252 -2.08 -9.63 -26.32
C ALA A 252 -0.72 -9.01 -26.75
N ALA A 253 0.38 -9.73 -26.47
CA ALA A 253 1.71 -9.25 -26.82
C ALA A 253 1.82 -8.90 -28.32
N GLY A 254 2.30 -7.70 -28.63
CA GLY A 254 2.55 -7.26 -30.00
C GLY A 254 1.35 -6.69 -30.75
N VAL A 255 0.14 -6.70 -30.17
CA VAL A 255 -1.06 -6.15 -30.84
C VAL A 255 -0.99 -4.64 -31.03
N GLY A 256 -0.40 -3.91 -30.08
CA GLY A 256 -0.15 -2.47 -30.23
C GLY A 256 -1.42 -1.66 -30.51
N SER A 257 -1.30 -0.71 -31.45
CA SER A 257 -2.38 0.20 -31.84
C SER A 257 -3.56 -0.48 -32.56
N GLU A 258 -3.41 -1.73 -33.00
CA GLU A 258 -4.48 -2.49 -33.64
C GLU A 258 -5.59 -2.91 -32.66
N LEU A 259 -5.32 -2.86 -31.35
CA LEU A 259 -6.30 -3.24 -30.34
C LEU A 259 -7.60 -2.41 -30.43
N ILE A 260 -7.50 -1.10 -30.69
CA ILE A 260 -8.70 -0.24 -30.79
C ILE A 260 -9.61 -0.70 -31.94
N PRO A 261 -9.18 -0.79 -33.21
CA PRO A 261 -10.05 -1.26 -34.28
C PRO A 261 -10.58 -2.68 -34.06
N ILE A 262 -9.82 -3.57 -33.42
CA ILE A 262 -10.29 -4.92 -33.06
C ILE A 262 -11.46 -4.84 -32.10
N VAL A 263 -11.33 -4.07 -31.01
CA VAL A 263 -12.39 -3.87 -30.00
C VAL A 263 -13.62 -3.20 -30.64
N GLN A 264 -13.42 -2.16 -31.45
CA GLN A 264 -14.51 -1.47 -32.14
C GLN A 264 -15.29 -2.40 -33.10
N GLN A 265 -14.59 -3.24 -33.85
CA GLN A 265 -15.20 -4.22 -34.76
C GLN A 265 -15.97 -5.29 -33.96
N THR A 266 -15.40 -5.81 -32.88
CA THR A 266 -16.01 -6.85 -32.04
C THR A 266 -17.28 -6.36 -31.38
N LEU A 267 -17.35 -5.07 -31.01
CA LEU A 267 -18.47 -4.44 -30.32
C LEU A 267 -19.38 -3.62 -31.24
N ALA A 268 -19.22 -3.73 -32.56
CA ALA A 268 -20.06 -3.01 -33.50
C ALA A 268 -21.56 -3.27 -33.28
N GLY A 269 -22.33 -2.20 -33.16
CA GLY A 269 -23.76 -2.27 -32.87
C GLY A 269 -24.14 -2.47 -31.39
N LEU A 270 -23.17 -2.65 -30.50
CA LEU A 270 -23.40 -2.79 -29.05
C LEU A 270 -22.90 -1.60 -28.26
N VAL A 271 -21.76 -1.04 -28.66
CA VAL A 271 -21.09 0.06 -27.98
C VAL A 271 -20.77 1.15 -29.00
N ALA A 272 -20.99 2.39 -28.62
CA ALA A 272 -20.64 3.53 -29.46
C ALA A 272 -19.11 3.65 -29.59
N GLN A 273 -18.62 4.09 -30.74
CA GLN A 273 -17.16 4.15 -31.01
C GLN A 273 -16.45 5.14 -30.08
N ASP A 274 -17.08 6.21 -29.69
CA ASP A 274 -16.56 7.22 -28.75
C ASP A 274 -16.52 6.73 -27.29
N ALA A 275 -17.16 5.61 -26.99
CA ALA A 275 -17.07 4.93 -25.70
C ALA A 275 -15.89 3.94 -25.61
N ILE A 276 -15.06 3.88 -26.66
CA ILE A 276 -13.87 3.01 -26.76
C ILE A 276 -12.64 3.89 -26.97
N ALA A 277 -11.73 3.91 -26.01
CA ALA A 277 -10.53 4.78 -26.07
C ALA A 277 -9.29 4.08 -25.53
N ALA A 278 -8.12 4.41 -26.13
CA ALA A 278 -6.84 4.02 -25.53
C ALA A 278 -6.63 4.76 -24.21
N ILE A 279 -6.06 4.07 -23.24
CA ILE A 279 -5.74 4.64 -21.94
C ILE A 279 -4.31 4.30 -21.51
N GLU A 280 -3.75 5.12 -20.62
CA GLU A 280 -2.57 4.73 -19.86
C GLU A 280 -2.94 3.71 -18.77
N PRO A 281 -2.04 2.76 -18.44
CA PRO A 281 -2.31 1.79 -17.40
C PRO A 281 -2.46 2.45 -16.03
N SER A 282 -3.43 2.00 -15.26
CA SER A 282 -3.53 2.27 -13.83
C SER A 282 -2.54 1.41 -13.04
N LEU A 283 -2.35 1.69 -11.76
CA LEU A 283 -1.53 0.84 -10.89
C LEU A 283 -2.15 -0.56 -10.72
N GLU A 284 -3.48 -0.65 -10.76
CA GLU A 284 -4.22 -1.91 -10.75
C GLU A 284 -3.91 -2.77 -12.00
N ASP A 285 -3.90 -2.16 -13.20
CA ASP A 285 -3.55 -2.87 -14.43
C ASP A 285 -2.14 -3.43 -14.37
N ILE A 286 -1.19 -2.65 -13.82
CA ILE A 286 0.19 -3.05 -13.64
C ILE A 286 0.31 -4.19 -12.62
N PHE A 287 -0.42 -4.11 -11.53
CA PHE A 287 -0.44 -5.14 -10.50
C PHE A 287 -0.96 -6.47 -11.05
N VAL A 288 -2.10 -6.46 -11.75
CA VAL A 288 -2.69 -7.65 -12.36
C VAL A 288 -1.73 -8.29 -13.36
N LEU A 289 -1.15 -7.51 -14.28
CA LEU A 289 -0.21 -8.04 -15.27
C LEU A 289 1.01 -8.71 -14.62
N ASN A 290 1.61 -8.08 -13.60
CA ASN A 290 2.77 -8.65 -12.93
C ASN A 290 2.40 -9.87 -12.08
N GLY A 291 1.19 -9.93 -11.53
CA GLY A 291 0.64 -11.09 -10.85
C GLY A 291 0.48 -12.28 -11.79
N ASP A 292 -0.15 -12.06 -12.96
CA ASP A 292 -0.29 -13.08 -14.02
C ASP A 292 1.06 -13.65 -14.45
N ALA A 293 2.05 -12.80 -14.69
CA ALA A 293 3.40 -13.21 -15.09
C ALA A 293 4.13 -14.01 -13.99
N ALA A 294 3.92 -13.66 -12.73
CA ALA A 294 4.50 -14.39 -11.60
C ALA A 294 3.85 -15.78 -11.43
N ASP A 295 2.53 -15.90 -11.65
CA ASP A 295 1.81 -17.16 -11.62
C ASP A 295 2.24 -18.09 -12.78
N GLU A 296 2.44 -17.54 -13.98
CA GLU A 296 2.98 -18.30 -15.11
C GLU A 296 4.39 -18.84 -14.84
N ALA A 297 5.27 -17.99 -14.30
CA ALA A 297 6.64 -18.35 -13.96
C ALA A 297 6.72 -19.41 -12.85
N ALA A 298 5.74 -19.44 -11.95
CA ALA A 298 5.66 -20.41 -10.86
C ALA A 298 4.99 -21.74 -11.27
N GLY A 299 4.38 -21.83 -12.46
CA GLY A 299 3.56 -22.96 -12.87
C GLY A 299 2.27 -23.11 -12.04
N GLU A 300 1.84 -22.04 -11.38
CA GLU A 300 0.73 -21.99 -10.44
C GLU A 300 -0.61 -21.60 -11.08
N ARG A 301 -0.67 -21.40 -12.40
CA ARG A 301 -1.97 -21.27 -13.07
C ARG A 301 -2.72 -22.59 -12.90
N ALA A 302 -3.66 -22.54 -11.98
CA ALA A 302 -4.56 -23.64 -11.67
C ALA A 302 -5.28 -24.12 -12.94
N ALA A 303 -5.30 -25.42 -13.11
CA ALA A 303 -6.19 -26.10 -14.01
C ALA A 303 -7.66 -25.83 -13.63
#